data_45f8ed1fbc3bf07b555fa646813bcda8
#
_entry.id   45f8ed1fbc3bf07b555fa646813bcda8
#
_cell.length_a   1.000
_cell.length_b   1.000
_cell.length_c   1.000
_cell.angle_alpha   90.00
_cell.angle_beta   90.00
_cell.angle_gamma   90.00
#
_symmetry.space_group_name_H-M   'P 1'
#
loop_
_entity.id
_entity.type
_entity.pdbx_description
1 polymer ?
#
loop_
_entity_poly.entity_id
_entity_poly.type
_entity_poly.pdbx_seq_one_letter_code
_entity_poly.pdbx_strand_id
1 'polypeptide(L)'
;MLNSKGKYCSICTLVLVCTLIAGCDNPAKNAPADDLKVVIIRHAEKPVAGDNLSCQGQNRALQLPAILAKKFIKPDYTYVPALKSDKSTAHSRMFQTVTPLAVKYDLTINSKYRQNEYADVAKSVLKKNGVVLMVWSHSEMPDLVRALGVDNAPKWADEDFDSIWLVTYANGKATLAADNQGLKPATNCSF
;
A
#
# COMPACT_ATOMS: atom_id res chain seq x y z
N MET A 1 80.81 -23.33 -46.33
CA MET A 1 79.97 -22.17 -46.64
C MET A 1 78.54 -22.62 -46.96
N LEU A 2 77.63 -22.57 -46.05
CA LEU A 2 76.17 -22.53 -46.33
C LEU A 2 75.46 -22.21 -45.02
N ASN A 3 74.79 -21.10 -45.05
CA ASN A 3 74.10 -20.48 -43.93
C ASN A 3 72.67 -20.99 -43.95
N SER A 4 72.18 -21.67 -42.89
CA SER A 4 70.78 -22.07 -42.76
C SER A 4 70.11 -21.21 -41.67
N LYS A 5 69.26 -20.36 -42.12
CA LYS A 5 68.40 -19.51 -41.25
C LYS A 5 67.14 -20.31 -40.83
N GLY A 6 67.06 -20.70 -39.54
CA GLY A 6 65.86 -21.26 -38.95
C GLY A 6 64.82 -20.18 -38.73
N LYS A 7 63.61 -20.41 -39.23
CA LYS A 7 62.40 -19.55 -38.98
C LYS A 7 61.67 -20.05 -37.72
N TYR A 8 61.66 -19.26 -36.66
CA TYR A 8 60.80 -19.52 -35.50
C TYR A 8 59.40 -18.99 -35.78
N CYS A 9 58.46 -19.91 -35.84
CA CYS A 9 57.04 -19.60 -35.92
C CYS A 9 56.51 -19.32 -34.49
N SER A 10 56.21 -18.06 -34.21
CA SER A 10 55.64 -17.66 -32.91
C SER A 10 54.14 -17.90 -32.92
N ILE A 11 53.66 -18.89 -32.20
CA ILE A 11 52.24 -19.17 -32.02
C ILE A 11 51.74 -18.21 -30.93
N CYS A 12 50.99 -17.18 -31.33
CA CYS A 12 50.27 -16.29 -30.42
C CYS A 12 49.02 -17.01 -29.90
N THR A 13 49.08 -17.52 -28.68
CA THR A 13 47.94 -18.09 -27.98
C THR A 13 47.04 -16.93 -27.47
N LEU A 14 45.94 -16.69 -28.16
CA LEU A 14 44.92 -15.68 -27.75
C LEU A 14 44.12 -16.28 -26.57
N VAL A 15 44.41 -15.86 -25.35
CA VAL A 15 43.60 -16.20 -24.16
C VAL A 15 42.39 -15.30 -24.14
N LEU A 16 41.23 -15.84 -24.50
CA LEU A 16 39.93 -15.18 -24.41
C LEU A 16 39.48 -15.15 -22.93
N VAL A 17 39.75 -14.04 -22.24
CA VAL A 17 39.23 -13.82 -20.87
C VAL A 17 37.76 -13.49 -20.97
N CYS A 18 36.89 -14.47 -20.74
CA CYS A 18 35.44 -14.27 -20.57
C CYS A 18 35.20 -13.65 -19.19
N THR A 19 35.09 -12.33 -19.09
CA THR A 19 34.62 -11.65 -17.90
C THR A 19 33.11 -11.89 -17.76
N LEU A 20 32.73 -12.84 -16.88
CA LEU A 20 31.37 -12.96 -16.38
C LEU A 20 31.04 -11.71 -15.57
N ILE A 21 30.33 -10.77 -16.18
CA ILE A 21 29.70 -9.68 -15.46
C ILE A 21 28.51 -10.33 -14.72
N ALA A 22 28.75 -10.81 -13.51
CA ALA A 22 27.66 -11.11 -12.57
C ALA A 22 26.97 -9.77 -12.29
N GLY A 23 25.84 -9.56 -12.92
CA GLY A 23 24.94 -8.44 -12.58
C GLY A 23 24.57 -8.60 -11.12
N CYS A 24 25.21 -7.82 -10.24
CA CYS A 24 24.73 -7.64 -8.88
C CYS A 24 23.40 -6.92 -8.99
N ASP A 25 22.29 -7.66 -9.00
CA ASP A 25 20.98 -7.09 -8.69
C ASP A 25 21.11 -6.46 -7.29
N ASN A 26 21.18 -5.14 -7.26
CA ASN A 26 21.31 -4.41 -6.01
C ASN A 26 19.92 -4.45 -5.30
N PRO A 27 19.73 -5.29 -4.28
CA PRO A 27 18.42 -5.46 -3.62
C PRO A 27 17.91 -4.15 -3.00
N ALA A 28 18.79 -3.18 -2.76
CA ALA A 28 18.45 -1.87 -2.22
C ALA A 28 17.61 -1.00 -3.18
N LYS A 29 17.62 -1.26 -4.50
CA LYS A 29 16.82 -0.48 -5.47
C LYS A 29 15.32 -0.78 -5.45
N ASN A 30 14.89 -1.87 -4.83
CA ASN A 30 13.49 -2.32 -4.80
C ASN A 30 12.90 -2.38 -3.38
N ALA A 31 13.67 -2.04 -2.36
CA ALA A 31 13.17 -1.99 -0.99
C ALA A 31 12.24 -0.77 -0.79
N PRO A 32 11.18 -0.90 0.01
CA PRO A 32 10.35 0.24 0.42
C PRO A 32 11.18 1.29 1.15
N ALA A 33 10.80 2.56 1.02
CA ALA A 33 11.45 3.64 1.74
C ALA A 33 11.22 3.51 3.27
N ASP A 34 12.24 3.76 4.07
CA ASP A 34 12.15 3.64 5.55
C ASP A 34 11.20 4.69 6.16
N ASP A 35 10.92 5.80 5.47
CA ASP A 35 9.94 6.81 5.87
C ASP A 35 8.51 6.50 5.43
N LEU A 36 8.31 5.44 4.63
CA LEU A 36 6.98 5.02 4.20
C LEU A 36 6.16 4.51 5.40
N LYS A 37 5.00 5.12 5.59
CA LYS A 37 3.98 4.71 6.56
C LYS A 37 2.68 4.41 5.83
N VAL A 38 2.19 3.18 5.93
CA VAL A 38 0.90 2.80 5.34
C VAL A 38 -0.12 2.69 6.46
N VAL A 39 -1.02 3.66 6.51
CA VAL A 39 -2.15 3.74 7.45
C VAL A 39 -3.34 3.05 6.80
N ILE A 40 -3.85 2.00 7.40
CA ILE A 40 -4.94 1.19 6.86
C ILE A 40 -6.12 1.26 7.82
N ILE A 41 -7.27 1.65 7.29
CA ILE A 41 -8.54 1.66 8.03
C ILE A 41 -9.60 0.90 7.23
N ARG A 42 -10.57 0.37 7.95
CA ARG A 42 -11.79 -0.15 7.35
C ARG A 42 -12.67 1.01 6.86
N HIS A 43 -13.51 0.77 5.84
CA HIS A 43 -14.64 1.68 5.58
C HIS A 43 -15.49 1.84 6.84
N ALA A 44 -16.12 2.99 7.00
CA ALA A 44 -16.97 3.31 8.14
C ALA A 44 -18.25 2.44 8.19
N GLU A 45 -19.03 2.57 9.24
CA GLU A 45 -20.18 1.73 9.55
C GLU A 45 -21.17 1.65 8.38
N LYS A 46 -21.75 0.46 8.20
CA LYS A 46 -22.72 0.16 7.15
C LYS A 46 -24.11 -0.11 7.76
N PRO A 47 -25.20 0.14 7.03
CA PRO A 47 -26.53 -0.31 7.43
C PRO A 47 -26.64 -1.84 7.31
N VAL A 48 -27.70 -2.41 7.86
CA VAL A 48 -28.04 -3.84 7.71
C VAL A 48 -28.19 -4.22 6.24
N ALA A 49 -28.77 -3.34 5.42
CA ALA A 49 -28.94 -3.53 3.98
C ALA A 49 -28.53 -2.26 3.20
N GLY A 50 -28.04 -2.46 1.98
CA GLY A 50 -27.59 -1.38 1.10
C GLY A 50 -26.09 -1.26 1.00
N ASP A 51 -25.63 -0.48 0.01
CA ASP A 51 -24.20 -0.38 -0.37
C ASP A 51 -23.52 0.90 0.16
N ASN A 52 -24.27 1.84 0.71
CA ASN A 52 -23.77 3.09 1.27
C ASN A 52 -23.31 2.94 2.73
N LEU A 53 -22.71 3.97 3.28
CA LEU A 53 -22.52 4.11 4.72
C LEU A 53 -23.86 4.27 5.44
N SER A 54 -23.92 3.88 6.71
CA SER A 54 -25.00 4.29 7.62
C SER A 54 -24.80 5.74 8.04
N CYS A 55 -25.79 6.34 8.72
CA CYS A 55 -25.62 7.66 9.32
C CYS A 55 -24.44 7.69 10.29
N GLN A 56 -24.27 6.65 11.10
CA GLN A 56 -23.12 6.50 11.98
C GLN A 56 -21.79 6.49 11.19
N GLY A 57 -21.75 5.75 10.08
CA GLY A 57 -20.56 5.71 9.22
C GLY A 57 -20.25 7.04 8.56
N GLN A 58 -21.27 7.78 8.13
CA GLN A 58 -21.07 9.12 7.59
C GLN A 58 -20.56 10.09 8.66
N ASN A 59 -21.09 10.02 9.88
CA ASN A 59 -20.58 10.80 11.02
C ASN A 59 -19.13 10.46 11.34
N ARG A 60 -18.73 9.18 11.28
CA ARG A 60 -17.32 8.77 11.41
C ARG A 60 -16.47 9.39 10.31
N ALA A 61 -16.89 9.26 9.06
CA ALA A 61 -16.15 9.78 7.92
C ALA A 61 -15.87 11.29 8.04
N LEU A 62 -16.83 12.07 8.55
CA LEU A 62 -16.66 13.50 8.79
C LEU A 62 -15.68 13.83 9.93
N GLN A 63 -15.52 12.94 10.91
CA GLN A 63 -14.59 13.11 12.05
C GLN A 63 -13.17 12.62 11.74
N LEU A 64 -13.00 11.64 10.83
CA LEU A 64 -11.71 11.05 10.48
C LEU A 64 -10.61 12.06 10.09
N PRO A 65 -10.87 13.13 9.33
CA PRO A 65 -9.83 14.08 8.93
C PRO A 65 -9.06 14.67 10.11
N ALA A 66 -9.76 15.04 11.19
CA ALA A 66 -9.13 15.61 12.38
C ALA A 66 -8.27 14.57 13.13
N ILE A 67 -8.79 13.34 13.26
CA ILE A 67 -8.13 12.26 13.99
C ILE A 67 -6.87 11.78 13.24
N LEU A 68 -7.00 11.51 11.96
CA LEU A 68 -5.88 11.00 11.15
C LEU A 68 -4.77 12.05 11.01
N ALA A 69 -5.10 13.33 10.82
CA ALA A 69 -4.12 14.39 10.77
C ALA A 69 -3.37 14.58 12.11
N LYS A 70 -4.05 14.40 13.24
CA LYS A 70 -3.44 14.47 14.57
C LYS A 70 -2.47 13.31 14.82
N LYS A 71 -2.80 12.09 14.34
CA LYS A 71 -2.01 10.87 14.59
C LYS A 71 -0.86 10.67 13.60
N PHE A 72 -1.09 10.94 12.32
CA PHE A 72 -0.19 10.54 11.22
C PHE A 72 0.22 11.67 10.31
N ILE A 73 -0.13 12.93 10.64
CA ILE A 73 0.00 14.07 9.72
C ILE A 73 -0.97 13.91 8.52
N LYS A 74 -0.99 14.87 7.62
CA LYS A 74 -1.78 14.77 6.39
C LYS A 74 -1.22 13.63 5.51
N PRO A 75 -2.05 12.68 5.02
CA PRO A 75 -1.59 11.70 4.05
C PRO A 75 -1.10 12.35 2.76
N ASP A 76 -0.05 11.80 2.19
CA ASP A 76 0.46 12.22 0.86
C ASP A 76 -0.31 11.52 -0.26
N TYR A 77 -0.81 10.32 0.02
CA TYR A 77 -1.55 9.50 -0.95
C TYR A 77 -2.74 8.82 -0.30
N THR A 78 -3.83 8.68 -1.07
CA THR A 78 -5.02 7.91 -0.65
C THR A 78 -5.32 6.82 -1.66
N TYR A 79 -5.65 5.63 -1.17
CA TYR A 79 -6.03 4.47 -1.97
C TYR A 79 -7.35 3.87 -1.47
N VAL A 80 -8.22 3.56 -2.41
CA VAL A 80 -9.46 2.79 -2.20
C VAL A 80 -9.61 1.77 -3.32
N PRO A 81 -10.38 0.68 -3.15
CA PRO A 81 -10.71 -0.21 -4.25
C PRO A 81 -11.50 0.49 -5.34
N ALA A 82 -11.34 0.05 -6.58
CA ALA A 82 -12.17 0.50 -7.69
C ALA A 82 -13.65 0.20 -7.42
N LEU A 83 -14.51 1.10 -7.85
CA LEU A 83 -15.95 0.84 -7.90
C LEU A 83 -16.23 -0.29 -8.89
N LYS A 84 -17.24 -1.12 -8.60
CA LYS A 84 -17.69 -2.10 -9.58
C LYS A 84 -18.44 -1.42 -10.72
N SER A 85 -18.09 -1.78 -11.94
CA SER A 85 -18.66 -1.17 -13.13
C SER A 85 -20.11 -1.61 -13.43
N ASP A 86 -20.51 -2.78 -12.92
CA ASP A 86 -21.82 -3.38 -13.12
C ASP A 86 -22.90 -2.96 -12.10
N LYS A 87 -22.47 -2.34 -10.98
CA LYS A 87 -23.35 -1.86 -9.92
C LYS A 87 -22.83 -0.55 -9.38
N SER A 88 -23.53 0.51 -9.61
CA SER A 88 -23.08 1.89 -9.38
C SER A 88 -22.63 2.20 -7.94
N THR A 89 -23.17 1.50 -6.94
CA THR A 89 -22.87 1.76 -5.51
C THR A 89 -21.99 0.68 -4.86
N ALA A 90 -21.69 -0.43 -5.56
CA ALA A 90 -20.83 -1.45 -5.02
C ALA A 90 -19.42 -0.90 -4.77
N HIS A 91 -18.85 -1.17 -3.58
CA HIS A 91 -17.60 -0.63 -3.06
C HIS A 91 -17.58 0.87 -2.76
N SER A 92 -18.74 1.55 -2.82
CA SER A 92 -18.82 3.01 -2.58
C SER A 92 -18.44 3.41 -1.14
N ARG A 93 -18.61 2.52 -0.14
CA ARG A 93 -18.32 2.82 1.27
C ARG A 93 -16.90 3.30 1.51
N MET A 94 -15.91 2.74 0.81
CA MET A 94 -14.51 3.15 0.93
C MET A 94 -14.33 4.58 0.41
N PHE A 95 -14.94 4.92 -0.72
CA PHE A 95 -14.97 6.29 -1.24
C PHE A 95 -15.66 7.24 -0.27
N GLN A 96 -16.86 6.90 0.20
CA GLN A 96 -17.62 7.72 1.13
C GLN A 96 -16.85 7.97 2.42
N THR A 97 -16.09 6.97 2.90
CA THR A 97 -15.27 7.10 4.11
C THR A 97 -14.11 8.08 3.92
N VAL A 98 -13.42 8.03 2.77
CA VAL A 98 -12.22 8.85 2.53
C VAL A 98 -12.55 10.25 2.00
N THR A 99 -13.72 10.44 1.38
CA THR A 99 -14.09 11.69 0.69
C THR A 99 -13.99 12.94 1.56
N PRO A 100 -14.49 12.98 2.82
CA PRO A 100 -14.35 14.18 3.65
C PRO A 100 -12.90 14.57 3.91
N LEU A 101 -11.99 13.58 4.05
CA LEU A 101 -10.57 13.81 4.19
C LEU A 101 -9.95 14.31 2.89
N ALA A 102 -10.29 13.68 1.78
CA ALA A 102 -9.78 14.07 0.46
C ALA A 102 -10.20 15.50 0.10
N VAL A 103 -11.46 15.87 0.35
CA VAL A 103 -11.95 17.25 0.14
C VAL A 103 -11.23 18.24 1.04
N LYS A 104 -11.08 17.91 2.35
CA LYS A 104 -10.45 18.82 3.31
C LYS A 104 -9.00 19.15 2.97
N TYR A 105 -8.25 18.21 2.43
CA TYR A 105 -6.81 18.32 2.21
C TYR A 105 -6.41 18.35 0.72
N ASP A 106 -7.39 18.44 -0.18
CA ASP A 106 -7.19 18.44 -1.64
C ASP A 106 -6.35 17.21 -2.09
N LEU A 107 -6.81 16.00 -1.73
CA LEU A 107 -6.12 14.75 -2.05
C LEU A 107 -6.77 14.03 -3.21
N THR A 108 -5.96 13.54 -4.13
CA THR A 108 -6.43 12.63 -5.17
C THR A 108 -6.72 11.25 -4.58
N ILE A 109 -7.93 10.73 -4.80
CA ILE A 109 -8.30 9.36 -4.41
C ILE A 109 -7.87 8.39 -5.51
N ASN A 110 -6.87 7.56 -5.26
CA ASN A 110 -6.47 6.51 -6.18
C ASN A 110 -7.41 5.30 -6.05
N SER A 111 -8.18 5.04 -7.10
CA SER A 111 -9.14 3.93 -7.18
C SER A 111 -8.87 3.01 -8.37
N LYS A 112 -7.61 2.89 -8.77
CA LYS A 112 -7.21 2.14 -9.96
C LYS A 112 -7.39 0.63 -9.80
N TYR A 113 -7.19 0.10 -8.60
CA TYR A 113 -7.08 -1.34 -8.34
C TYR A 113 -8.38 -1.93 -7.83
N ARG A 114 -8.70 -3.14 -8.26
CA ARG A 114 -9.83 -3.90 -7.70
C ARG A 114 -9.53 -4.31 -6.26
N GLN A 115 -10.58 -4.65 -5.51
CA GLN A 115 -10.48 -4.96 -4.09
C GLN A 115 -9.51 -6.10 -3.77
N ASN A 116 -9.38 -7.07 -4.65
CA ASN A 116 -8.54 -8.28 -4.53
C ASN A 116 -7.23 -8.23 -5.35
N GLU A 117 -6.88 -7.11 -5.95
CA GLU A 117 -5.60 -6.94 -6.68
C GLU A 117 -4.48 -6.52 -5.71
N TYR A 118 -4.28 -7.31 -4.65
CA TYR A 118 -3.37 -6.99 -3.54
C TYR A 118 -1.93 -6.78 -4.00
N ALA A 119 -1.42 -7.65 -4.88
CA ALA A 119 -0.04 -7.56 -5.36
C ALA A 119 0.22 -6.27 -6.15
N ASP A 120 -0.73 -5.86 -6.99
CA ASP A 120 -0.58 -4.68 -7.83
C ASP A 120 -0.71 -3.39 -7.04
N VAL A 121 -1.69 -3.31 -6.11
CA VAL A 121 -1.81 -2.14 -5.23
C VAL A 121 -0.62 -2.04 -4.29
N ALA A 122 -0.14 -3.15 -3.70
CA ALA A 122 1.05 -3.17 -2.86
C ALA A 122 2.29 -2.71 -3.64
N LYS A 123 2.52 -3.23 -4.85
CA LYS A 123 3.61 -2.79 -5.74
C LYS A 123 3.58 -1.28 -6.03
N SER A 124 2.37 -0.69 -6.11
CA SER A 124 2.22 0.76 -6.28
C SER A 124 2.56 1.53 -5.00
N VAL A 125 2.08 1.04 -3.85
CA VAL A 125 2.28 1.66 -2.53
C VAL A 125 3.74 1.58 -2.09
N LEU A 126 4.40 0.44 -2.27
CA LEU A 126 5.80 0.22 -1.88
C LEU A 126 6.83 1.09 -2.63
N LYS A 127 6.40 1.76 -3.71
CA LYS A 127 7.19 2.76 -4.45
C LYS A 127 7.03 4.19 -3.91
N LYS A 128 6.21 4.38 -2.88
CA LYS A 128 5.95 5.69 -2.27
C LYS A 128 6.89 5.93 -1.09
N ASN A 129 6.91 7.18 -0.67
CA ASN A 129 7.48 7.65 0.59
C ASN A 129 6.42 8.45 1.35
N GLY A 130 6.67 8.79 2.61
CA GLY A 130 5.71 9.53 3.42
C GLY A 130 4.50 8.70 3.85
N VAL A 131 3.32 9.30 3.93
CA VAL A 131 2.12 8.68 4.49
C VAL A 131 1.13 8.30 3.40
N VAL A 132 0.82 7.01 3.32
CA VAL A 132 -0.22 6.45 2.45
C VAL A 132 -1.41 6.04 3.32
N LEU A 133 -2.60 6.58 3.04
CA LEU A 133 -3.84 6.12 3.63
C LEU A 133 -4.53 5.13 2.70
N MET A 134 -4.88 3.95 3.21
CA MET A 134 -5.68 2.96 2.51
C MET A 134 -7.01 2.75 3.25
N VAL A 135 -8.14 2.86 2.54
CA VAL A 135 -9.46 2.52 3.10
C VAL A 135 -9.97 1.29 2.38
N TRP A 136 -10.18 0.20 3.12
CA TRP A 136 -10.45 -1.10 2.52
C TRP A 136 -11.61 -1.85 3.21
N SER A 137 -11.93 -3.06 2.74
CA SER A 137 -12.87 -3.98 3.40
C SER A 137 -12.12 -4.84 4.41
N HIS A 138 -12.69 -5.04 5.59
CA HIS A 138 -12.07 -5.81 6.67
C HIS A 138 -11.70 -7.24 6.28
N SER A 139 -12.53 -7.90 5.45
CA SER A 139 -12.28 -9.27 4.96
C SER A 139 -11.02 -9.39 4.10
N GLU A 140 -10.64 -8.31 3.44
CA GLU A 140 -9.52 -8.27 2.49
C GLU A 140 -8.21 -7.74 3.11
N MET A 141 -8.30 -7.11 4.30
CA MET A 141 -7.14 -6.48 4.92
C MET A 141 -6.01 -7.44 5.27
N PRO A 142 -6.25 -8.68 5.74
CA PRO A 142 -5.15 -9.62 5.99
C PRO A 142 -4.34 -9.93 4.73
N ASP A 143 -4.99 -10.09 3.58
CA ASP A 143 -4.31 -10.33 2.30
C ASP A 143 -3.58 -9.08 1.81
N LEU A 144 -4.20 -7.92 1.98
CA LEU A 144 -3.59 -6.64 1.63
C LEU A 144 -2.28 -6.39 2.41
N VAL A 145 -2.28 -6.59 3.73
CA VAL A 145 -1.05 -6.34 4.53
C VAL A 145 0.00 -7.43 4.31
N ARG A 146 -0.39 -8.67 3.97
CA ARG A 146 0.57 -9.69 3.51
C ARG A 146 1.26 -9.26 2.21
N ALA A 147 0.52 -8.70 1.27
CA ALA A 147 1.10 -8.16 0.05
C ALA A 147 2.04 -6.96 0.29
N LEU A 148 1.83 -6.21 1.39
CA LEU A 148 2.72 -5.15 1.84
C LEU A 148 3.96 -5.66 2.60
N GLY A 149 4.12 -6.99 2.75
CA GLY A 149 5.30 -7.62 3.36
C GLY A 149 5.15 -8.01 4.82
N VAL A 150 3.93 -8.04 5.38
CA VAL A 150 3.66 -8.47 6.75
C VAL A 150 3.37 -9.98 6.77
N ASP A 151 4.28 -10.78 7.32
CA ASP A 151 4.18 -12.25 7.30
C ASP A 151 2.95 -12.79 8.05
N ASN A 152 2.67 -12.27 9.24
CA ASN A 152 1.62 -12.76 10.14
C ASN A 152 0.53 -11.70 10.31
N ALA A 153 -0.25 -11.45 9.24
CA ALA A 153 -1.39 -10.54 9.29
C ALA A 153 -2.52 -11.13 10.16
N PRO A 154 -2.97 -10.43 11.22
CA PRO A 154 -4.09 -10.89 12.02
C PRO A 154 -5.40 -10.80 11.23
N LYS A 155 -6.45 -11.49 11.74
CA LYS A 155 -7.80 -11.28 11.23
C LYS A 155 -8.35 -9.96 11.76
N TRP A 156 -9.01 -9.17 10.89
CA TRP A 156 -9.75 -8.00 11.33
C TRP A 156 -11.13 -8.43 11.85
N ALA A 157 -11.53 -7.93 13.03
CA ALA A 157 -12.83 -8.29 13.61
C ALA A 157 -14.00 -7.68 12.83
N ASP A 158 -15.08 -8.46 12.68
CA ASP A 158 -16.20 -8.10 11.81
C ASP A 158 -16.94 -6.81 12.26
N GLU A 159 -17.00 -6.57 13.58
CA GLU A 159 -17.68 -5.40 14.16
C GLU A 159 -16.72 -4.23 14.45
N ASP A 160 -15.44 -4.35 14.09
CA ASP A 160 -14.45 -3.32 14.36
C ASP A 160 -14.39 -2.30 13.21
N PHE A 161 -14.79 -1.08 13.53
CA PHE A 161 -14.68 0.11 12.66
C PHE A 161 -13.72 1.15 13.22
N ASP A 162 -13.15 0.91 14.41
CA ASP A 162 -12.34 1.90 15.13
C ASP A 162 -10.84 1.66 15.03
N SER A 163 -10.40 0.45 14.76
CA SER A 163 -8.98 0.12 14.62
C SER A 163 -8.33 0.84 13.44
N ILE A 164 -7.03 1.04 13.59
CA ILE A 164 -6.09 1.51 12.56
C ILE A 164 -4.94 0.50 12.53
N TRP A 165 -4.58 0.01 11.38
CA TRP A 165 -3.34 -0.71 11.17
C TRP A 165 -2.30 0.22 10.57
N LEU A 166 -1.08 0.17 11.10
CA LEU A 166 0.06 0.93 10.64
C LEU A 166 1.16 -0.02 10.19
N VAL A 167 1.47 -0.02 8.91
CA VAL A 167 2.63 -0.74 8.37
C VAL A 167 3.76 0.26 8.18
N THR A 168 4.92 -0.05 8.76
CA THR A 168 6.17 0.72 8.64
C THR A 168 7.29 -0.17 8.15
N TYR A 169 8.35 0.43 7.63
CA TYR A 169 9.46 -0.29 7.04
C TYR A 169 10.79 0.14 7.68
N ALA A 170 11.66 -0.81 7.90
CA ALA A 170 13.04 -0.58 8.31
C ALA A 170 13.95 -1.60 7.63
N ASN A 171 14.94 -1.13 6.88
CA ASN A 171 15.84 -1.99 6.09
C ASN A 171 15.08 -2.96 5.18
N GLY A 172 13.98 -2.52 4.56
CA GLY A 172 13.13 -3.31 3.69
C GLY A 172 12.19 -4.30 4.39
N LYS A 173 12.21 -4.39 5.73
CA LYS A 173 11.34 -5.27 6.52
C LYS A 173 10.09 -4.53 6.98
N ALA A 174 8.92 -5.11 6.68
CA ALA A 174 7.63 -4.59 7.14
C ALA A 174 7.35 -4.94 8.62
N THR A 175 6.75 -4.02 9.34
CA THR A 175 6.23 -4.22 10.70
C THR A 175 4.81 -3.69 10.79
N LEU A 176 3.91 -4.45 11.40
CA LEU A 176 2.52 -4.08 11.64
C LEU A 176 2.32 -3.67 13.09
N ALA A 177 1.77 -2.49 13.32
CA ALA A 177 1.28 -2.03 14.60
C ALA A 177 -0.23 -1.73 14.52
N ALA A 178 -0.93 -1.83 15.64
CA ALA A 178 -2.33 -1.47 15.77
C ALA A 178 -2.48 -0.20 16.61
N ASP A 179 -3.43 0.64 16.24
CA ASP A 179 -3.90 1.84 16.95
C ASP A 179 -5.43 1.93 16.78
N ASN A 180 -6.07 2.91 17.38
CA ASN A 180 -7.50 3.14 17.28
C ASN A 180 -7.81 4.59 16.88
N GLN A 181 -8.93 4.80 16.20
CA GLN A 181 -9.43 6.14 15.90
C GLN A 181 -9.93 6.84 17.19
N GLY A 182 -10.49 6.07 18.12
CA GLY A 182 -11.07 6.55 19.37
C GLY A 182 -12.39 7.30 19.14
N LEU A 183 -13.13 6.97 18.08
CA LEU A 183 -14.36 7.63 17.69
C LEU A 183 -15.59 6.85 18.16
N LYS A 184 -16.58 7.60 18.66
CA LYS A 184 -17.93 7.10 18.98
C LYS A 184 -18.97 7.94 18.25
N PRO A 185 -19.08 7.78 16.91
CA PRO A 185 -19.96 8.64 16.12
C PRO A 185 -21.44 8.40 16.46
N ALA A 186 -22.22 9.47 16.37
CA ALA A 186 -23.68 9.42 16.55
C ALA A 186 -24.32 8.51 15.48
N THR A 187 -25.40 7.84 15.85
CA THR A 187 -26.13 6.90 14.96
C THR A 187 -27.19 7.58 14.09
N ASN A 188 -27.59 8.80 14.42
CA ASN A 188 -28.53 9.61 13.64
C ASN A 188 -27.81 10.38 12.52
N CYS A 189 -28.55 10.75 11.47
CA CYS A 189 -28.06 11.63 10.41
C CYS A 189 -28.09 13.10 10.89
N SER A 190 -27.01 13.55 11.51
CA SER A 190 -26.86 14.91 12.06
C SER A 190 -25.84 15.76 11.31
N PHE A 191 -25.68 15.52 10.03
CA PHE A 191 -24.82 16.25 9.09
C PHE A 191 -25.63 16.99 8.04
#